data_f081e30b02bacfe419809bafd453c09a
#
_entry.id   f081e30b02bacfe419809bafd453c09a
#
_cell.length_a   1.000
_cell.length_b   1.000
_cell.length_c   1.000
_cell.angle_alpha   90.00
_cell.angle_beta   90.00
_cell.angle_gamma   90.00
#
_symmetry.space_group_name_H-M   'P 1'
#
loop_
_entity.id
_entity.type
_entity.pdbx_description
1 polymer ?
#
loop_
_entity_poly.entity_id
_entity_poly.type
_entity_poly.pdbx_seq_one_letter_code
_entity_poly.pdbx_strand_id
1 'polypeptide(L)'
;MTLSLMNQDRRYFLKQTFAVSAGLLLPGYVVAEDVPKTAKSNNSSTGDTPKVGAAIKFGKDVQETLKKVKDYEATFTKKEVVGKKLVQSEMYVKFREQPFSVYIKYLNPHGGREVIYVAGRNKDKLLAHGEGITSIVGTLKLKTDSKDAMEDNRYPITMFGISKLVATLVQQWEADEKHDDCVVKFFPNAKLDKIDCKVVETSYPKQVPHAKFHMTRMYIAKDSGLPVRVEQFGFPAAGAQPPIIEEYTYSNIKTNLGFGDLDFDTSNQAYGF
;
A
#
# COMPACT_ATOMS: atom_id res chain seq x y z
N MET A 1 9.18 -39.33 14.22
CA MET A 1 7.75 -39.00 14.07
C MET A 1 7.43 -37.51 14.28
N THR A 2 8.40 -36.71 14.71
CA THR A 2 8.21 -35.28 15.13
C THR A 2 8.41 -34.23 14.02
N LEU A 3 9.07 -34.58 12.91
CA LEU A 3 9.35 -33.65 11.80
C LEU A 3 8.20 -33.47 10.78
N SER A 4 7.25 -34.42 10.77
CA SER A 4 6.10 -34.35 9.84
C SER A 4 4.97 -33.45 10.37
N LEU A 5 4.81 -33.34 11.67
CA LEU A 5 3.79 -32.50 12.32
C LEU A 5 4.11 -31.01 12.23
N MET A 6 5.41 -30.63 12.36
CA MET A 6 5.82 -29.22 12.25
C MET A 6 5.59 -28.61 10.84
N ASN A 7 5.52 -29.44 9.80
CA ASN A 7 5.27 -28.96 8.44
C ASN A 7 3.78 -28.79 8.13
N GLN A 8 2.89 -29.42 8.90
CA GLN A 8 1.44 -29.22 8.77
C GLN A 8 0.98 -27.95 9.45
N ASP A 9 1.56 -27.60 10.61
CA ASP A 9 1.17 -26.42 11.38
C ASP A 9 1.49 -25.10 10.66
N ARG A 10 2.61 -25.07 9.90
CA ARG A 10 2.95 -23.91 9.05
C ARG A 10 1.92 -23.62 7.94
N ARG A 11 1.19 -24.66 7.49
CA ARG A 11 0.15 -24.51 6.47
C ARG A 11 -1.17 -24.00 7.06
N TYR A 12 -1.42 -24.23 8.34
CA TYR A 12 -2.63 -23.77 9.02
C TYR A 12 -2.62 -22.28 9.30
N PHE A 13 -1.46 -21.69 9.60
CA PHE A 13 -1.33 -20.25 9.84
C PHE A 13 -1.86 -19.39 8.68
N LEU A 14 -1.70 -19.90 7.46
CA LEU A 14 -2.04 -19.15 6.24
C LEU A 14 -3.27 -19.72 5.51
N LYS A 15 -3.71 -20.94 5.84
CA LYS A 15 -4.81 -21.60 5.14
C LYS A 15 -6.20 -21.43 5.75
N GLN A 16 -6.33 -20.90 6.95
CA GLN A 16 -7.64 -20.65 7.57
C GLN A 16 -8.40 -19.46 6.95
N THR A 17 -7.91 -18.88 5.87
CA THR A 17 -8.60 -17.82 5.13
C THR A 17 -9.77 -18.31 4.27
N PHE A 18 -10.08 -19.63 4.21
CA PHE A 18 -11.00 -20.18 3.22
C PHE A 18 -12.16 -21.04 3.76
N ALA A 19 -12.63 -20.80 4.97
CA ALA A 19 -13.84 -21.40 5.46
C ALA A 19 -14.78 -20.35 6.06
N VAL A 20 -15.24 -19.40 5.27
CA VAL A 20 -16.46 -18.66 5.55
C VAL A 20 -17.39 -18.79 4.34
N SER A 21 -18.24 -19.79 4.48
CA SER A 21 -19.65 -19.88 4.08
C SER A 21 -20.14 -18.90 3.03
N ALA A 22 -20.65 -19.46 1.97
CA ALA A 22 -21.72 -18.89 1.16
C ALA A 22 -22.83 -18.35 2.07
N GLY A 23 -23.14 -17.07 1.93
CA GLY A 23 -24.36 -16.53 2.46
C GLY A 23 -24.23 -15.27 3.29
N LEU A 24 -23.87 -14.17 2.63
CA LEU A 24 -24.39 -12.84 2.96
C LEU A 24 -24.16 -11.96 1.73
N LEU A 25 -25.24 -11.72 1.02
CA LEU A 25 -25.35 -10.63 0.05
C LEU A 25 -25.05 -9.33 0.80
N LEU A 26 -23.84 -8.80 0.67
CA LEU A 26 -23.55 -7.43 1.03
C LEU A 26 -24.05 -6.54 -0.09
N PRO A 27 -25.02 -5.66 0.16
CA PRO A 27 -25.37 -4.59 -0.75
C PRO A 27 -24.26 -3.54 -0.63
N GLY A 28 -23.68 -3.17 -1.74
CA GLY A 28 -22.79 -2.03 -1.81
C GLY A 28 -21.42 -2.36 -2.38
N TYR A 29 -21.37 -2.64 -3.67
CA TYR A 29 -20.24 -2.23 -4.48
C TYR A 29 -20.17 -0.71 -4.36
N VAL A 30 -19.33 -0.19 -3.48
CA VAL A 30 -18.93 1.21 -3.56
C VAL A 30 -18.05 1.30 -4.79
N VAL A 31 -18.69 1.67 -5.89
CA VAL A 31 -18.05 2.14 -7.10
C VAL A 31 -17.12 3.27 -6.65
N ALA A 32 -15.93 3.36 -7.22
CA ALA A 32 -14.99 4.44 -7.01
C ALA A 32 -15.65 5.79 -7.38
N GLU A 33 -16.44 6.37 -6.47
CA GLU A 33 -17.25 7.57 -6.70
C GLU A 33 -16.64 8.84 -6.11
N ASP A 34 -15.41 8.83 -5.59
CA ASP A 34 -14.87 10.01 -4.90
C ASP A 34 -13.69 10.70 -5.57
N VAL A 35 -13.69 10.75 -6.91
CA VAL A 35 -13.18 11.97 -7.54
C VAL A 35 -14.41 12.82 -7.83
N PRO A 36 -14.60 13.99 -7.20
CA PRO A 36 -15.71 14.84 -7.51
C PRO A 36 -15.75 15.08 -9.02
N LYS A 37 -16.86 14.72 -9.68
CA LYS A 37 -17.10 15.01 -11.10
C LYS A 37 -17.00 16.53 -11.42
N THR A 38 -16.71 17.34 -10.42
CA THR A 38 -16.64 18.80 -10.47
C THR A 38 -15.27 19.39 -10.15
N ALA A 39 -14.24 18.60 -9.85
CA ALA A 39 -12.89 19.16 -9.77
C ALA A 39 -12.44 19.51 -11.20
N LYS A 40 -12.64 20.78 -11.61
CA LYS A 40 -12.09 21.28 -12.85
C LYS A 40 -10.59 21.08 -12.83
N SER A 41 -10.07 20.27 -13.75
CA SER A 41 -8.66 20.23 -14.05
C SER A 41 -8.25 21.63 -14.44
N ASN A 42 -7.46 22.32 -13.66
CA ASN A 42 -6.79 23.52 -14.09
C ASN A 42 -5.65 23.11 -15.02
N ASN A 43 -5.97 22.79 -16.27
CA ASN A 43 -5.00 22.94 -17.32
C ASN A 43 -4.72 24.45 -17.40
N SER A 44 -3.53 24.85 -16.99
CA SER A 44 -3.03 26.20 -17.25
C SER A 44 -3.27 26.52 -18.72
N SER A 45 -3.70 27.74 -19.00
CA SER A 45 -4.19 28.30 -20.25
C SER A 45 -3.12 28.46 -21.35
N THR A 46 -2.31 27.45 -21.59
CA THR A 46 -1.46 27.29 -22.78
C THR A 46 -1.66 25.83 -23.21
N GLY A 47 -2.11 25.63 -24.45
CA GLY A 47 -2.68 24.39 -25.01
C GLY A 47 -1.79 23.13 -25.03
N ASP A 48 -0.82 22.99 -24.17
CA ASP A 48 0.00 21.79 -24.01
C ASP A 48 -0.45 20.99 -22.77
N THR A 49 -0.88 19.75 -23.01
CA THR A 49 -1.09 18.76 -21.94
C THR A 49 0.23 18.57 -21.20
N PRO A 50 0.24 18.66 -19.84
CA PRO A 50 1.47 18.45 -19.09
C PRO A 50 2.08 17.09 -19.43
N LYS A 51 3.39 17.07 -19.76
CA LYS A 51 4.14 15.85 -20.01
C LYS A 51 4.46 15.11 -18.71
N VAL A 52 4.82 13.84 -18.78
CA VAL A 52 5.17 13.01 -17.62
C VAL A 52 6.27 13.62 -16.75
N GLY A 53 7.16 14.41 -17.32
CA GLY A 53 8.16 15.21 -16.58
C GLY A 53 7.56 16.10 -15.48
N ALA A 54 6.33 16.60 -15.66
CA ALA A 54 5.64 17.36 -14.62
C ALA A 54 5.21 16.46 -13.43
N ALA A 55 4.78 15.22 -13.70
CA ALA A 55 4.48 14.24 -12.65
C ALA A 55 5.76 13.80 -11.92
N ILE A 56 6.86 13.59 -12.64
CA ILE A 56 8.19 13.28 -12.08
C ILE A 56 8.62 14.40 -11.12
N LYS A 57 8.56 15.66 -11.58
CA LYS A 57 8.89 16.81 -10.73
C LYS A 57 8.03 16.83 -9.47
N PHE A 58 6.72 16.68 -9.61
CA PHE A 58 5.80 16.64 -8.48
C PHE A 58 6.14 15.52 -7.49
N GLY A 59 6.42 14.31 -7.99
CA GLY A 59 6.84 13.18 -7.15
C GLY A 59 8.16 13.42 -6.43
N LYS A 60 9.16 14.06 -7.09
CA LYS A 60 10.44 14.44 -6.48
C LYS A 60 10.25 15.49 -5.38
N ASP A 61 9.36 16.47 -5.56
CA ASP A 61 9.05 17.46 -4.53
C ASP A 61 8.43 16.79 -3.28
N VAL A 62 7.60 15.75 -3.49
CA VAL A 62 7.06 14.91 -2.39
C VAL A 62 8.17 14.10 -1.72
N GLN A 63 9.11 13.52 -2.47
CA GLN A 63 10.26 12.80 -1.90
C GLN A 63 11.10 13.71 -1.00
N GLU A 64 11.33 14.99 -1.39
CA GLU A 64 12.04 15.95 -0.54
C GLU A 64 11.29 16.20 0.78
N THR A 65 9.97 16.27 0.75
CA THR A 65 9.16 16.38 1.97
C THR A 65 9.32 15.15 2.86
N LEU A 66 9.30 13.95 2.26
CA LEU A 66 9.42 12.69 2.99
C LEU A 66 10.78 12.47 3.64
N LYS A 67 11.87 13.10 3.17
CA LYS A 67 13.19 13.05 3.83
C LYS A 67 13.17 13.56 5.28
N LYS A 68 12.16 14.37 5.64
CA LYS A 68 11.99 14.90 7.00
C LYS A 68 11.25 13.92 7.93
N VAL A 69 10.68 12.86 7.38
CA VAL A 69 9.92 11.84 8.13
C VAL A 69 10.87 10.69 8.46
N LYS A 70 11.24 10.58 9.73
CA LYS A 70 12.14 9.52 10.23
C LYS A 70 11.38 8.24 10.60
N ASP A 71 10.19 8.42 11.13
CA ASP A 71 9.28 7.37 11.55
C ASP A 71 7.84 7.87 11.53
N TYR A 72 6.89 6.95 11.53
CA TYR A 72 5.47 7.27 11.67
C TYR A 72 4.65 6.08 12.16
N GLU A 73 3.50 6.37 12.75
CA GLU A 73 2.39 5.44 12.89
C GLU A 73 1.22 5.89 12.01
N ALA A 74 0.40 4.94 11.59
CA ALA A 74 -0.78 5.19 10.77
C ALA A 74 -1.79 4.04 10.84
N THR A 75 -3.03 4.31 10.44
CA THR A 75 -3.94 3.29 9.94
C THR A 75 -3.68 3.13 8.45
N PHE A 76 -3.32 1.93 8.02
CA PHE A 76 -3.02 1.59 6.63
C PHE A 76 -4.09 0.65 6.09
N THR A 77 -4.79 1.08 5.06
CA THR A 77 -5.74 0.26 4.31
C THR A 77 -5.16 -0.05 2.95
N LYS A 78 -5.15 -1.33 2.58
CA LYS A 78 -4.76 -1.76 1.25
C LYS A 78 -5.89 -2.51 0.56
N LYS A 79 -5.98 -2.33 -0.77
CA LYS A 79 -6.71 -3.21 -1.68
C LYS A 79 -5.75 -3.64 -2.77
N GLU A 80 -5.59 -4.93 -2.99
CA GLU A 80 -4.65 -5.48 -3.98
C GLU A 80 -5.29 -6.64 -4.73
N VAL A 81 -5.11 -6.67 -6.04
CA VAL A 81 -5.39 -7.88 -6.82
C VAL A 81 -4.18 -8.81 -6.70
N VAL A 82 -4.30 -9.88 -5.92
CA VAL A 82 -3.30 -10.94 -5.75
C VAL A 82 -3.76 -12.18 -6.53
N GLY A 83 -3.04 -12.51 -7.59
CA GLY A 83 -3.52 -13.50 -8.54
C GLY A 83 -4.82 -13.06 -9.21
N LYS A 84 -5.95 -13.71 -8.88
CA LYS A 84 -7.30 -13.39 -9.40
C LYS A 84 -8.24 -12.83 -8.33
N LYS A 85 -7.74 -12.59 -7.12
CA LYS A 85 -8.57 -12.15 -5.98
C LYS A 85 -8.25 -10.72 -5.62
N LEU A 86 -9.28 -9.94 -5.32
CA LEU A 86 -9.13 -8.65 -4.63
C LEU A 86 -9.01 -8.93 -3.13
N VAL A 87 -7.85 -8.65 -2.57
CA VAL A 87 -7.56 -8.74 -1.13
C VAL A 87 -7.64 -7.35 -0.54
N GLN A 88 -8.38 -7.19 0.54
CA GLN A 88 -8.47 -5.93 1.28
C GLN A 88 -8.10 -6.18 2.74
N SER A 89 -7.30 -5.26 3.31
CA SER A 89 -6.92 -5.32 4.73
C SER A 89 -6.80 -3.92 5.30
N GLU A 90 -7.16 -3.79 6.57
CA GLU A 90 -6.94 -2.61 7.39
C GLU A 90 -5.99 -2.98 8.53
N MET A 91 -4.98 -2.16 8.75
CA MET A 91 -3.89 -2.44 9.67
C MET A 91 -3.47 -1.17 10.42
N TYR A 92 -3.13 -1.31 11.69
CA TYR A 92 -2.31 -0.34 12.40
C TYR A 92 -0.84 -0.63 12.08
N VAL A 93 -0.07 0.40 11.76
CA VAL A 93 1.33 0.24 11.38
C VAL A 93 2.21 1.22 12.14
N LYS A 94 3.42 0.75 12.49
CA LYS A 94 4.57 1.59 12.85
C LYS A 94 5.66 1.39 11.82
N PHE A 95 6.28 2.46 11.42
CA PHE A 95 7.35 2.46 10.44
C PHE A 95 8.52 3.34 10.90
N ARG A 96 9.74 2.89 10.64
CA ARG A 96 10.97 3.66 10.87
C ARG A 96 11.90 3.48 9.67
N GLU A 97 12.47 4.60 9.19
CA GLU A 97 13.37 4.60 8.01
C GLU A 97 14.73 3.97 8.32
N GLN A 98 15.33 4.28 9.50
CA GLN A 98 16.67 3.84 9.82
C GLN A 98 16.79 3.34 11.28
N PRO A 99 17.18 2.07 11.50
CA PRO A 99 17.20 1.00 10.51
C PRO A 99 15.78 0.74 9.99
N PHE A 100 15.63 0.36 8.72
CA PHE A 100 14.32 0.08 8.14
C PHE A 100 13.57 -0.95 8.99
N SER A 101 12.44 -0.51 9.56
CA SER A 101 11.69 -1.31 10.51
C SER A 101 10.19 -1.12 10.27
N VAL A 102 9.44 -2.21 10.33
CA VAL A 102 8.00 -2.24 10.15
C VAL A 102 7.37 -3.10 11.23
N TYR A 103 6.37 -2.57 11.93
CA TYR A 103 5.42 -3.32 12.72
C TYR A 103 4.04 -3.16 12.13
N ILE A 104 3.31 -4.26 11.98
CA ILE A 104 1.95 -4.30 11.46
C ILE A 104 1.08 -5.08 12.45
N LYS A 105 -0.06 -4.50 12.82
CA LYS A 105 -1.15 -5.19 13.51
C LYS A 105 -2.39 -5.15 12.64
N TYR A 106 -2.86 -6.31 12.23
CA TYR A 106 -4.10 -6.42 11.46
C TYR A 106 -5.30 -6.03 12.31
N LEU A 107 -6.17 -5.21 11.75
CA LEU A 107 -7.44 -4.79 12.34
C LEU A 107 -8.60 -5.55 11.69
N ASN A 108 -8.58 -5.63 10.34
CA ASN A 108 -9.61 -6.33 9.57
C ASN A 108 -9.08 -6.72 8.17
N PRO A 109 -9.31 -7.96 7.68
CA PRO A 109 -9.59 -9.16 8.47
C PRO A 109 -8.36 -9.55 9.33
N HIS A 110 -8.45 -10.63 10.08
CA HIS A 110 -7.36 -11.19 10.90
C HIS A 110 -6.96 -10.29 12.09
N GLY A 111 -7.97 -9.68 12.75
CA GLY A 111 -7.74 -8.81 13.89
C GLY A 111 -6.90 -9.47 14.99
N GLY A 112 -5.76 -8.85 15.33
CA GLY A 112 -4.80 -9.38 16.30
C GLY A 112 -3.60 -10.10 15.68
N ARG A 113 -3.57 -10.41 14.38
CA ARG A 113 -2.35 -10.87 13.70
C ARG A 113 -1.32 -9.74 13.72
N GLU A 114 -0.08 -10.09 14.05
CA GLU A 114 1.02 -9.12 14.12
C GLU A 114 2.21 -9.55 13.29
N VAL A 115 2.90 -8.59 12.69
CA VAL A 115 4.11 -8.81 11.90
C VAL A 115 5.16 -7.78 12.26
N ILE A 116 6.41 -8.24 12.46
CA ILE A 116 7.58 -7.37 12.66
C ILE A 116 8.63 -7.70 11.61
N TYR A 117 9.21 -6.67 11.02
CA TYR A 117 10.41 -6.78 10.21
C TYR A 117 11.38 -5.65 10.54
N VAL A 118 12.64 -6.02 10.78
CA VAL A 118 13.75 -5.08 10.95
C VAL A 118 14.90 -5.54 10.05
N ALA A 119 15.34 -4.66 9.15
CA ALA A 119 16.45 -4.95 8.25
C ALA A 119 17.72 -5.29 9.05
N GLY A 120 18.43 -6.35 8.63
CA GLY A 120 19.62 -6.86 9.30
C GLY A 120 19.35 -7.69 10.56
N ARG A 121 18.10 -7.77 11.06
CA ARG A 121 17.74 -8.63 12.18
C ARG A 121 17.12 -9.95 11.72
N ASN A 122 17.15 -10.97 12.56
CA ASN A 122 16.53 -12.28 12.32
C ASN A 122 16.96 -12.95 10.99
N LYS A 123 18.18 -12.66 10.48
CA LYS A 123 18.67 -13.09 9.16
C LYS A 123 17.75 -12.59 8.03
N ASP A 124 17.34 -11.33 8.12
CA ASP A 124 16.40 -10.65 7.19
C ASP A 124 15.05 -11.37 7.03
N LYS A 125 14.62 -12.09 8.05
CA LYS A 125 13.29 -12.70 8.09
C LYS A 125 12.33 -11.81 8.86
N LEU A 126 11.07 -11.77 8.40
CA LEU A 126 9.98 -11.22 9.18
C LEU A 126 9.56 -12.20 10.28
N LEU A 127 9.06 -11.65 11.37
CA LEU A 127 8.41 -12.36 12.45
C LEU A 127 6.90 -12.18 12.30
N ALA A 128 6.13 -13.26 12.37
CA ALA A 128 4.69 -13.21 12.29
C ALA A 128 4.07 -14.00 13.44
N HIS A 129 3.08 -13.40 14.08
CA HIS A 129 2.28 -14.03 15.12
C HIS A 129 0.81 -14.10 14.68
N GLY A 130 0.19 -15.25 14.91
CA GLY A 130 -1.19 -15.50 14.50
C GLY A 130 -2.22 -14.87 15.41
N GLU A 131 -3.48 -15.01 15.03
CA GLU A 131 -4.66 -14.59 15.80
C GLU A 131 -5.40 -15.80 16.37
N GLY A 132 -6.10 -15.66 17.49
CA GLY A 132 -6.96 -16.68 18.06
C GLY A 132 -6.25 -18.02 18.23
N ILE A 133 -6.81 -19.11 17.68
CA ILE A 133 -6.24 -20.47 17.79
C ILE A 133 -4.86 -20.56 17.12
N THR A 134 -4.57 -19.76 16.08
CA THR A 134 -3.28 -19.80 15.40
C THR A 134 -2.15 -19.16 16.23
N SER A 135 -2.47 -18.39 17.28
CA SER A 135 -1.48 -17.84 18.20
C SER A 135 -0.76 -18.92 19.01
N ILE A 136 -1.37 -20.11 19.18
CA ILE A 136 -0.78 -21.26 19.89
C ILE A 136 0.49 -21.76 19.18
N VAL A 137 0.62 -21.54 17.88
CA VAL A 137 1.83 -21.94 17.12
C VAL A 137 3.05 -21.10 17.49
N GLY A 138 2.83 -19.94 18.13
CA GLY A 138 3.89 -19.00 18.49
C GLY A 138 4.40 -18.20 17.28
N THR A 139 5.57 -17.59 17.44
CA THR A 139 6.16 -16.70 16.44
C THR A 139 6.80 -17.46 15.28
N LEU A 140 6.35 -17.22 14.06
CA LEU A 140 6.91 -17.75 12.82
C LEU A 140 8.00 -16.80 12.28
N LYS A 141 9.08 -17.40 11.72
CA LYS A 141 10.15 -16.66 11.04
C LYS A 141 10.11 -16.96 9.55
N LEU A 142 9.61 -16.03 8.76
CA LEU A 142 9.40 -16.20 7.32
C LEU A 142 10.40 -15.38 6.52
N LYS A 143 10.87 -15.91 5.37
CA LYS A 143 11.53 -15.07 4.37
C LYS A 143 10.52 -14.07 3.83
N THR A 144 10.96 -12.83 3.58
CA THR A 144 10.08 -11.72 3.16
C THR A 144 9.41 -11.95 1.81
N ASP A 145 10.02 -12.78 0.96
CA ASP A 145 9.57 -13.18 -0.40
C ASP A 145 9.03 -14.61 -0.44
N SER A 146 8.89 -15.29 0.70
CA SER A 146 8.34 -16.65 0.72
C SER A 146 6.88 -16.66 0.29
N LYS A 147 6.44 -17.80 -0.25
CA LYS A 147 5.04 -17.99 -0.63
C LYS A 147 4.08 -17.65 0.49
N ASP A 148 4.43 -18.00 1.72
CA ASP A 148 3.60 -17.77 2.90
C ASP A 148 3.51 -16.25 3.23
N ALA A 149 4.64 -15.52 3.11
CA ALA A 149 4.65 -14.08 3.33
C ALA A 149 3.93 -13.29 2.20
N MET A 150 3.87 -13.86 1.00
CA MET A 150 3.32 -13.23 -0.19
C MET A 150 1.88 -13.69 -0.51
N GLU A 151 1.28 -14.58 0.29
CA GLU A 151 -0.03 -15.18 -0.03
C GLU A 151 -1.12 -14.14 -0.30
N ASP A 152 -1.18 -13.09 0.55
CA ASP A 152 -2.15 -11.99 0.45
C ASP A 152 -1.47 -10.63 0.12
N ASN A 153 -0.28 -10.65 -0.47
CA ASN A 153 0.51 -9.46 -0.73
C ASN A 153 1.08 -9.46 -2.15
N ARG A 154 0.97 -8.33 -2.85
CA ARG A 154 1.64 -8.12 -4.14
C ARG A 154 3.14 -7.87 -4.00
N TYR A 155 3.54 -7.26 -2.89
CA TYR A 155 4.92 -6.83 -2.63
C TYR A 155 5.40 -7.33 -1.28
N PRO A 156 6.69 -7.69 -1.17
CA PRO A 156 7.27 -8.08 0.11
C PRO A 156 7.32 -6.89 1.09
N ILE A 157 7.33 -7.19 2.38
CA ILE A 157 7.37 -6.17 3.45
C ILE A 157 8.56 -5.21 3.32
N THR A 158 9.63 -5.62 2.65
CA THR A 158 10.79 -4.78 2.34
C THR A 158 10.48 -3.62 1.39
N MET A 159 9.32 -3.67 0.71
CA MET A 159 8.81 -2.58 -0.15
C MET A 159 7.80 -1.69 0.57
N PHE A 160 7.51 -1.96 1.86
CA PHE A 160 6.55 -1.19 2.64
C PHE A 160 7.05 0.23 2.93
N GLY A 161 6.11 1.17 3.07
CA GLY A 161 6.37 2.55 3.52
C GLY A 161 6.05 3.60 2.45
N ILE A 162 5.63 4.78 2.94
CA ILE A 162 5.21 5.91 2.08
C ILE A 162 6.37 6.35 1.17
N SER A 163 7.60 6.40 1.69
CA SER A 163 8.79 6.80 0.95
C SER A 163 9.10 5.85 -0.21
N LYS A 164 9.00 4.53 0.02
CA LYS A 164 9.21 3.53 -1.02
C LYS A 164 8.09 3.51 -2.06
N LEU A 165 6.85 3.71 -1.63
CA LEU A 165 5.70 3.82 -2.52
C LEU A 165 5.89 4.99 -3.51
N VAL A 166 6.24 6.18 -3.02
CA VAL A 166 6.49 7.35 -3.86
C VAL A 166 7.71 7.14 -4.77
N ALA A 167 8.80 6.55 -4.23
CA ALA A 167 9.98 6.25 -5.03
C ALA A 167 9.66 5.31 -6.20
N THR A 168 8.83 4.28 -5.96
CA THR A 168 8.39 3.35 -7.02
C THR A 168 7.57 4.06 -8.10
N LEU A 169 6.67 4.99 -7.72
CA LEU A 169 5.91 5.77 -8.69
C LEU A 169 6.80 6.69 -9.52
N VAL A 170 7.74 7.40 -8.89
CA VAL A 170 8.68 8.27 -9.60
C VAL A 170 9.54 7.46 -10.58
N GLN A 171 10.07 6.31 -10.16
CA GLN A 171 10.83 5.42 -11.05
C GLN A 171 9.99 4.93 -12.24
N GLN A 172 8.72 4.63 -12.02
CA GLN A 172 7.80 4.24 -13.09
C GLN A 172 7.62 5.41 -14.09
N TRP A 173 7.37 6.62 -13.60
CA TRP A 173 7.23 7.80 -14.47
C TRP A 173 8.52 8.16 -15.21
N GLU A 174 9.69 8.00 -14.56
CA GLU A 174 10.99 8.19 -15.20
C GLU A 174 11.23 7.16 -16.33
N ALA A 175 10.81 5.92 -16.13
CA ALA A 175 10.86 4.90 -17.18
C ALA A 175 9.95 5.23 -18.38
N ASP A 176 8.83 5.93 -18.11
CA ASP A 176 7.83 6.32 -19.11
C ASP A 176 8.19 7.63 -19.82
N GLU A 177 9.19 8.41 -19.33
CA GLU A 177 9.54 9.74 -19.85
C GLU A 177 9.94 9.75 -21.34
N LYS A 178 10.49 8.64 -21.82
CA LYS A 178 10.85 8.45 -23.24
C LYS A 178 9.66 8.21 -24.18
N HIS A 179 8.44 8.10 -23.63
CA HIS A 179 7.21 7.86 -24.37
C HIS A 179 6.29 9.06 -24.23
N ASP A 180 5.71 9.52 -25.36
CA ASP A 180 4.84 10.72 -25.40
C ASP A 180 3.35 10.39 -25.27
N ASP A 181 2.99 9.16 -24.87
CA ASP A 181 1.61 8.67 -24.80
C ASP A 181 0.99 8.73 -23.40
N CYS A 182 1.75 9.19 -22.40
CA CYS A 182 1.29 9.40 -21.05
C CYS A 182 0.58 10.75 -20.90
N VAL A 183 -0.68 10.73 -20.49
CA VAL A 183 -1.46 11.93 -20.18
C VAL A 183 -1.35 12.24 -18.70
N VAL A 184 -0.99 13.48 -18.37
CA VAL A 184 -0.86 13.96 -16.99
C VAL A 184 -1.93 15.00 -16.69
N LYS A 185 -2.58 14.85 -15.52
CA LYS A 185 -3.54 15.83 -15.00
C LYS A 185 -3.24 16.17 -13.55
N PHE A 186 -3.48 17.40 -13.17
CA PHE A 186 -3.38 17.87 -11.79
C PHE A 186 -4.73 18.35 -11.28
N PHE A 187 -5.06 17.95 -10.05
CA PHE A 187 -6.27 18.38 -9.37
C PHE A 187 -5.85 19.08 -8.05
N PRO A 188 -5.69 20.41 -8.08
CA PRO A 188 -5.16 21.15 -6.92
C PRO A 188 -6.15 21.27 -5.77
N ASN A 189 -7.43 20.99 -5.99
CA ASN A 189 -8.50 21.14 -5.00
C ASN A 189 -9.36 19.87 -4.89
N ALA A 190 -8.70 18.72 -4.92
CA ALA A 190 -9.36 17.45 -4.65
C ALA A 190 -9.64 17.27 -3.15
N LYS A 191 -10.57 16.39 -2.83
CA LYS A 191 -10.84 15.94 -1.47
C LYS A 191 -10.75 14.43 -1.41
N LEU A 192 -10.21 13.93 -0.31
CA LEU A 192 -10.28 12.54 0.10
C LEU A 192 -11.02 12.51 1.43
N ASP A 193 -12.30 12.13 1.40
CA ASP A 193 -13.21 12.31 2.54
C ASP A 193 -13.21 13.77 3.06
N LYS A 194 -12.66 13.99 4.25
CA LYS A 194 -12.55 15.33 4.87
C LYS A 194 -11.18 15.99 4.64
N ILE A 195 -10.25 15.32 3.94
CA ILE A 195 -8.88 15.81 3.77
C ILE A 195 -8.80 16.58 2.44
N ASP A 196 -8.38 17.83 2.51
CA ASP A 196 -8.07 18.62 1.30
C ASP A 196 -6.76 18.14 0.68
N CYS A 197 -6.81 17.77 -0.61
CA CYS A 197 -5.70 17.16 -1.32
C CYS A 197 -5.30 17.92 -2.58
N LYS A 198 -4.05 17.72 -2.99
CA LYS A 198 -3.59 17.86 -4.36
C LYS A 198 -3.46 16.45 -4.96
N VAL A 199 -3.90 16.26 -6.20
CA VAL A 199 -3.78 14.97 -6.87
C VAL A 199 -3.02 15.14 -8.16
N VAL A 200 -2.08 14.23 -8.43
CA VAL A 200 -1.52 13.99 -9.75
C VAL A 200 -2.11 12.68 -10.28
N GLU A 201 -2.58 12.74 -11.52
CA GLU A 201 -3.06 11.59 -12.29
C GLU A 201 -2.20 11.42 -13.52
N THR A 202 -1.70 10.21 -13.75
CA THR A 202 -1.09 9.81 -15.01
C THR A 202 -1.92 8.69 -15.63
N SER A 203 -2.13 8.74 -16.95
CA SER A 203 -2.94 7.72 -17.63
C SER A 203 -2.49 7.47 -19.05
N TYR A 204 -2.77 6.26 -19.53
CA TYR A 204 -2.54 5.83 -20.91
C TYR A 204 -3.89 5.58 -21.58
N PRO A 205 -4.31 6.38 -22.57
CA PRO A 205 -5.61 6.22 -23.24
C PRO A 205 -5.77 4.86 -23.96
N LYS A 206 -4.65 4.26 -24.36
CA LYS A 206 -4.58 2.96 -25.01
C LYS A 206 -3.63 2.04 -24.26
N GLN A 207 -3.88 0.73 -24.34
CA GLN A 207 -2.94 -0.25 -23.81
C GLN A 207 -1.67 -0.26 -24.67
N VAL A 208 -0.53 -0.04 -24.00
CA VAL A 208 0.80 -0.02 -24.62
C VAL A 208 1.73 -0.94 -23.84
N PRO A 209 2.72 -1.59 -24.49
CA PRO A 209 3.54 -2.62 -23.85
C PRO A 209 4.35 -2.14 -22.63
N HIS A 210 4.73 -0.88 -22.59
CA HIS A 210 5.51 -0.28 -21.48
C HIS A 210 4.65 0.14 -20.29
N ALA A 211 3.35 0.40 -20.49
CA ALA A 211 2.48 0.83 -19.40
C ALA A 211 2.00 -0.34 -18.55
N LYS A 212 2.45 -0.38 -17.31
CA LYS A 212 2.02 -1.40 -16.33
C LYS A 212 0.58 -1.21 -15.89
N PHE A 213 0.13 0.05 -15.79
CA PHE A 213 -1.20 0.44 -15.37
C PHE A 213 -1.83 1.37 -16.40
N HIS A 214 -3.15 1.31 -16.53
CA HIS A 214 -3.92 2.27 -17.32
C HIS A 214 -3.88 3.67 -16.71
N MET A 215 -3.99 3.75 -15.39
CA MET A 215 -4.06 5.02 -14.66
C MET A 215 -3.45 4.87 -13.26
N THR A 216 -2.74 5.90 -12.84
CA THR A 216 -2.20 6.04 -11.49
C THR A 216 -2.61 7.39 -10.92
N ARG A 217 -3.06 7.42 -9.67
CA ARG A 217 -3.35 8.64 -8.90
C ARG A 217 -2.57 8.65 -7.61
N MET A 218 -1.99 9.79 -7.27
CA MET A 218 -1.38 10.02 -5.97
C MET A 218 -2.00 11.25 -5.32
N TYR A 219 -2.56 11.07 -4.13
CA TYR A 219 -3.21 12.10 -3.32
C TYR A 219 -2.26 12.58 -2.24
N ILE A 220 -2.03 13.88 -2.20
CA ILE A 220 -1.18 14.55 -1.21
C ILE A 220 -2.04 15.44 -0.34
N ALA A 221 -2.07 15.20 0.96
CA ALA A 221 -2.74 16.07 1.91
C ALA A 221 -2.11 17.47 1.90
N LYS A 222 -2.93 18.53 1.83
CA LYS A 222 -2.41 19.90 1.70
C LYS A 222 -1.77 20.44 2.97
N ASP A 223 -2.22 20.00 4.11
CA ASP A 223 -1.77 20.43 5.44
C ASP A 223 -0.38 19.85 5.78
N SER A 224 -0.21 18.56 5.56
CA SER A 224 1.02 17.85 5.91
C SER A 224 2.01 17.71 4.76
N GLY A 225 1.55 17.82 3.51
CA GLY A 225 2.35 17.51 2.32
C GLY A 225 2.64 16.02 2.15
N LEU A 226 1.99 15.14 2.93
CA LEU A 226 2.23 13.71 2.88
C LEU A 226 1.29 13.01 1.90
N PRO A 227 1.75 11.96 1.20
CA PRO A 227 0.90 11.04 0.47
C PRO A 227 -0.07 10.34 1.41
N VAL A 228 -1.37 10.46 1.12
CA VAL A 228 -2.44 9.82 1.90
C VAL A 228 -3.14 8.71 1.14
N ARG A 229 -3.09 8.73 -0.22
CA ARG A 229 -3.59 7.62 -1.04
C ARG A 229 -2.83 7.51 -2.35
N VAL A 230 -2.62 6.28 -2.78
CA VAL A 230 -2.20 5.92 -4.14
C VAL A 230 -3.19 4.89 -4.68
N GLU A 231 -3.63 5.10 -5.93
CA GLU A 231 -4.51 4.21 -6.68
C GLU A 231 -3.86 3.86 -8.01
N GLN A 232 -3.89 2.58 -8.38
CA GLN A 232 -3.44 2.11 -9.69
C GLN A 232 -4.51 1.22 -10.32
N PHE A 233 -4.88 1.55 -11.54
CA PHE A 233 -5.97 0.91 -12.28
C PHE A 233 -5.43 0.15 -13.48
N GLY A 234 -6.01 -1.01 -13.75
CA GLY A 234 -5.75 -1.78 -14.97
C GLY A 234 -6.48 -1.21 -16.19
N PHE A 235 -6.09 -1.67 -17.37
CA PHE A 235 -6.78 -1.32 -18.59
C PHE A 235 -8.21 -1.88 -18.58
N PRO A 236 -9.22 -1.07 -18.90
CA PRO A 236 -10.60 -1.52 -18.92
C PRO A 236 -10.88 -2.45 -20.09
N ALA A 237 -11.79 -3.39 -19.91
CA ALA A 237 -12.43 -4.05 -21.05
C ALA A 237 -13.31 -3.05 -21.82
N ALA A 238 -13.64 -3.35 -23.07
CA ALA A 238 -14.46 -2.48 -23.89
C ALA A 238 -15.80 -2.14 -23.19
N GLY A 239 -16.05 -0.84 -23.00
CA GLY A 239 -17.26 -0.33 -22.33
C GLY A 239 -17.29 -0.46 -20.80
N ALA A 240 -16.23 -0.99 -20.16
CA ALA A 240 -16.15 -1.12 -18.72
C ALA A 240 -15.34 0.03 -18.08
N GLN A 241 -15.50 0.22 -16.78
CA GLN A 241 -14.63 1.11 -16.00
C GLN A 241 -13.27 0.43 -15.75
N PRO A 242 -12.17 1.20 -15.64
CA PRO A 242 -10.87 0.66 -15.28
C PRO A 242 -10.93 -0.07 -13.93
N PRO A 243 -10.54 -1.36 -13.88
CA PRO A 243 -10.54 -2.11 -12.63
C PRO A 243 -9.41 -1.62 -11.72
N ILE A 244 -9.71 -1.55 -10.42
CA ILE A 244 -8.65 -1.30 -9.44
C ILE A 244 -7.71 -2.50 -9.38
N ILE A 245 -6.41 -2.24 -9.44
CA ILE A 245 -5.37 -3.24 -9.28
C ILE A 245 -4.75 -3.15 -7.89
N GLU A 246 -4.50 -1.92 -7.43
CA GLU A 246 -4.02 -1.66 -6.08
C GLU A 246 -4.43 -0.26 -5.60
N GLU A 247 -4.77 -0.19 -4.33
CA GLU A 247 -5.07 1.04 -3.61
C GLU A 247 -4.43 0.98 -2.23
N TYR A 248 -3.70 2.02 -1.86
CA TYR A 248 -3.04 2.18 -0.58
C TYR A 248 -3.48 3.48 0.04
N THR A 249 -4.08 3.41 1.22
CA THR A 249 -4.54 4.59 1.96
C THR A 249 -3.89 4.63 3.34
N TYR A 250 -3.34 5.77 3.69
CA TYR A 250 -2.80 6.07 5.00
C TYR A 250 -3.68 7.13 5.66
N SER A 251 -4.21 6.83 6.82
CA SER A 251 -5.00 7.75 7.66
C SER A 251 -4.42 7.80 9.07
N ASN A 252 -4.79 8.83 9.83
CA ASN A 252 -4.32 9.03 11.20
C ASN A 252 -2.78 9.05 11.30
N ILE A 253 -2.10 9.59 10.29
CA ILE A 253 -0.64 9.62 10.24
C ILE A 253 -0.10 10.56 11.32
N LYS A 254 0.83 10.02 12.14
CA LYS A 254 1.63 10.81 13.08
C LYS A 254 3.10 10.53 12.80
N THR A 255 3.89 11.55 12.58
CA THR A 255 5.29 11.45 12.16
C THR A 255 6.26 11.87 13.24
N ASN A 256 7.51 11.36 13.14
CA ASN A 256 8.63 11.76 13.99
C ASN A 256 8.36 11.54 15.48
N LEU A 257 7.82 10.36 15.82
CA LEU A 257 7.48 9.95 17.18
C LEU A 257 8.70 9.49 17.99
N GLY A 258 9.84 9.25 17.31
CA GLY A 258 11.07 8.81 17.95
C GLY A 258 11.06 7.34 18.31
N PHE A 259 10.51 6.46 17.46
CA PHE A 259 10.46 5.03 17.69
C PHE A 259 11.84 4.42 17.94
N GLY A 260 11.96 3.69 19.05
CA GLY A 260 13.12 2.92 19.44
C GLY A 260 13.07 1.47 18.97
N ASP A 261 14.07 0.69 19.37
CA ASP A 261 14.17 -0.72 19.00
C ASP A 261 13.06 -1.57 19.60
N LEU A 262 12.55 -1.19 20.78
CA LEU A 262 11.45 -1.90 21.45
C LEU A 262 10.13 -1.78 20.66
N ASP A 263 9.94 -0.71 19.89
CA ASP A 263 8.75 -0.57 19.03
C ASP A 263 8.71 -1.59 17.89
N PHE A 264 9.82 -2.29 17.64
CA PHE A 264 9.97 -3.30 16.60
C PHE A 264 10.54 -4.62 17.16
N ASP A 265 10.20 -4.92 18.41
CA ASP A 265 10.66 -6.12 19.09
C ASP A 265 9.49 -6.92 19.66
N THR A 266 9.60 -8.25 19.62
CA THR A 266 8.58 -9.15 20.15
C THR A 266 8.48 -9.13 21.68
N SER A 267 9.48 -8.57 22.36
CA SER A 267 9.47 -8.38 23.81
C SER A 267 8.65 -7.16 24.26
N ASN A 268 8.11 -6.37 23.31
CA ASN A 268 7.21 -5.25 23.66
C ASN A 268 5.93 -5.82 24.25
N GLN A 269 5.66 -5.49 25.52
CA GLN A 269 4.50 -6.00 26.26
C GLN A 269 3.13 -5.58 25.70
N ALA A 270 3.09 -4.57 24.83
CA ALA A 270 1.87 -4.14 24.16
C ALA A 270 1.50 -5.01 22.95
N TYR A 271 2.37 -5.94 22.55
CA TYR A 271 2.21 -6.82 21.40
C TYR A 271 1.78 -8.22 21.83
N GLY A 272 1.19 -8.97 20.92
CA GLY A 272 0.70 -10.32 21.18
C GLY A 272 1.68 -11.45 20.90
N PHE A 273 2.97 -11.14 20.64
CA PHE A 273 4.00 -12.12 20.33
C PHE A 273 4.31 -13.09 21.48
#